data_b17f7309e2863e5cc7f389ebce68be04
#
_entry.id   b17f7309e2863e5cc7f389ebce68be04
#
_cell.length_a   1.000
_cell.length_b   1.000
_cell.length_c   1.000
_cell.angle_alpha   90.00
_cell.angle_beta   90.00
_cell.angle_gamma   90.00
#
_symmetry.space_group_name_H-M   'P 1'
#
loop_
_entity.id
_entity.type
_entity.pdbx_description
1 polymer ?
#
loop_
_entity_poly.entity_id
_entity_poly.type
_entity_poly.pdbx_seq_one_letter_code
_entity_poly.pdbx_strand_id
1 'polypeptide(L)'
;GVQTCALPISIFGGMKSVLYTSILQTPILLLGSLIILVLGFKELGGWDEMMRICGAVTVNDYGNTMTELIRSNNDPNFPWLGALIGSAIIGFWYWCTDQFIVQRVLSGKNEKEARRGTIFGAYLKLLPVFLFLIPGMIAFALHQKYLGTGGEGFLPMLANGNANADAAFPTLVAKLLPAGVKGLVVCGILAALMSSLASLFNSSAMLFTIDFYKRFKPNTSEKKLVGIGQMATVAIVILGILWIPIMRSVGDVLYTYLQ
;
A
#
# COMPACT_ATOMS: atom_id res chain seq x y z
N GLY A 1 8.66 -10.35 13.16
CA GLY A 1 8.98 -8.99 12.73
C GLY A 1 7.81 -8.02 12.89
N VAL A 2 7.38 -7.38 11.81
CA VAL A 2 6.34 -6.33 11.82
C VAL A 2 5.01 -6.80 12.42
N GLN A 3 4.57 -8.02 12.11
CA GLN A 3 3.34 -8.60 12.67
C GLN A 3 3.40 -8.74 14.19
N THR A 4 4.55 -9.19 14.71
CA THR A 4 4.75 -9.34 16.17
C THR A 4 4.72 -7.99 16.88
N CYS A 5 5.27 -6.93 16.27
CA CYS A 5 5.23 -5.58 16.83
C CYS A 5 3.83 -4.93 16.74
N ALA A 6 3.01 -5.30 15.73
CA ALA A 6 1.64 -4.82 15.60
C ALA A 6 0.69 -5.42 16.66
N LEU A 7 1.03 -6.60 17.21
CA LEU A 7 0.20 -7.35 18.14
C LEU A 7 -0.12 -6.58 19.44
N PRO A 8 0.83 -5.98 20.16
CA PRO A 8 0.52 -5.18 21.35
C PRO A 8 -0.40 -3.99 21.04
N ILE A 9 -0.19 -3.32 19.91
CA ILE A 9 -1.01 -2.18 19.49
C ILE A 9 -2.47 -2.63 19.24
N SER A 10 -2.66 -3.78 18.62
CA SER A 10 -4.00 -4.31 18.32
C SER A 10 -4.72 -4.82 19.58
N ILE A 11 -4.00 -5.52 20.47
CA ILE A 11 -4.59 -6.14 21.68
C ILE A 11 -4.91 -5.09 22.74
N PHE A 12 -3.98 -4.19 23.04
CA PHE A 12 -4.09 -3.25 24.16
C PHE A 12 -4.57 -1.87 23.75
N GLY A 13 -4.19 -1.40 22.56
CA GLY A 13 -4.46 -0.04 22.08
C GLY A 13 -5.80 0.12 21.36
N GLY A 14 -6.31 -0.93 20.77
CA GLY A 14 -7.55 -0.91 19.96
C GLY A 14 -7.49 0.12 18.82
N MET A 15 -8.65 0.48 18.27
CA MET A 15 -8.77 1.42 17.14
C MET A 15 -8.19 2.81 17.44
N LYS A 16 -8.33 3.30 18.67
CA LYS A 16 -7.88 4.64 19.06
C LYS A 16 -6.36 4.78 18.95
N SER A 17 -5.61 3.79 19.42
CA SER A 17 -4.14 3.77 19.31
C SER A 17 -3.68 3.75 17.85
N VAL A 18 -4.34 2.97 17.01
CA VAL A 18 -4.05 2.89 15.57
C VAL A 18 -4.26 4.24 14.89
N LEU A 19 -5.32 4.97 15.22
CA LEU A 19 -5.59 6.29 14.64
C LEU A 19 -4.52 7.31 15.02
N TYR A 20 -4.10 7.37 16.29
CA TYR A 20 -3.05 8.30 16.73
C TYR A 20 -1.70 8.01 16.10
N THR A 21 -1.31 6.75 15.99
CA THR A 21 -0.04 6.39 15.33
C THR A 21 -0.06 6.77 13.84
N SER A 22 -1.19 6.58 13.16
CA SER A 22 -1.34 6.95 11.75
C SER A 22 -1.20 8.46 11.49
N ILE A 23 -1.64 9.32 12.43
CA ILE A 23 -1.50 10.79 12.32
C ILE A 23 -0.01 11.20 12.27
N LEU A 24 0.86 10.52 13.01
CA LEU A 24 2.29 10.82 13.00
C LEU A 24 3.01 10.23 11.79
N GLN A 25 2.58 9.05 11.35
CA GLN A 25 3.23 8.31 10.25
C GLN A 25 2.97 8.94 8.89
N THR A 26 1.74 9.41 8.64
CA THR A 26 1.33 9.94 7.33
C THR A 26 2.19 11.14 6.89
N PRO A 27 2.43 12.18 7.69
CA PRO A 27 3.31 13.28 7.29
C PRO A 27 4.75 12.84 7.00
N ILE A 28 5.30 11.90 7.77
CA ILE A 28 6.66 11.39 7.57
C ILE A 28 6.78 10.71 6.21
N LEU A 29 5.81 9.86 5.86
CA LEU A 29 5.79 9.18 4.56
C LEU A 29 5.62 10.15 3.42
N LEU A 30 4.71 11.12 3.53
CA LEU A 30 4.48 12.12 2.48
C LEU A 30 5.71 12.99 2.26
N LEU A 31 6.35 13.46 3.33
CA LEU A 31 7.58 14.26 3.22
C LEU A 31 8.73 13.43 2.65
N GLY A 32 8.90 12.19 3.12
CA GLY A 32 9.92 11.28 2.59
C GLY A 32 9.74 11.01 1.10
N SER A 33 8.52 10.75 0.67
CA SER A 33 8.20 10.52 -0.75
C SER A 33 8.39 11.77 -1.60
N LEU A 34 8.08 12.95 -1.06
CA LEU A 34 8.33 14.23 -1.73
C LEU A 34 9.85 14.46 -1.92
N ILE A 35 10.66 14.16 -0.92
CA ILE A 35 12.12 14.26 -1.02
C ILE A 35 12.63 13.30 -2.09
N ILE A 36 12.15 12.06 -2.14
CA ILE A 36 12.50 11.07 -3.17
C ILE A 36 12.14 11.60 -4.55
N LEU A 37 10.96 12.19 -4.71
CA LEU A 37 10.51 12.77 -5.98
C LEU A 37 11.46 13.87 -6.47
N VAL A 38 11.80 14.81 -5.59
CA VAL A 38 12.69 15.93 -5.92
C VAL A 38 14.11 15.45 -6.25
N LEU A 39 14.67 14.56 -5.42
CA LEU A 39 16.02 14.03 -5.65
C LEU A 39 16.06 13.11 -6.88
N GLY A 40 15.01 12.34 -7.11
CA GLY A 40 14.86 11.49 -8.28
C GLY A 40 14.85 12.28 -9.58
N PHE A 41 14.10 13.37 -9.64
CA PHE A 41 14.12 14.28 -10.81
C PHE A 41 15.49 14.95 -11.01
N LYS A 42 16.14 15.35 -9.92
CA LYS A 42 17.48 15.93 -10.01
C LYS A 42 18.50 14.96 -10.59
N GLU A 43 18.48 13.70 -10.17
CA GLU A 43 19.37 12.65 -10.66
C GLU A 43 19.07 12.25 -12.11
N LEU A 44 17.79 12.18 -12.47
CA LEU A 44 17.37 11.81 -13.82
C LEU A 44 17.65 12.89 -14.86
N GLY A 45 17.51 14.15 -14.48
CA GLY A 45 17.64 15.31 -15.36
C GLY A 45 16.33 16.03 -15.66
N GLY A 46 15.27 15.76 -14.87
CA GLY A 46 14.00 16.46 -14.94
C GLY A 46 12.84 15.65 -15.52
N TRP A 47 11.71 16.32 -15.65
CA TRP A 47 10.47 15.73 -16.15
C TRP A 47 10.56 15.31 -17.62
N ASP A 48 11.14 16.16 -18.47
CA ASP A 48 11.21 15.91 -19.92
C ASP A 48 12.05 14.67 -20.23
N GLU A 49 13.13 14.46 -19.48
CA GLU A 49 13.98 13.27 -19.62
C GLU A 49 13.24 12.00 -19.18
N MET A 50 12.47 12.07 -18.09
CA MET A 50 11.61 10.96 -17.66
C MET A 50 10.60 10.59 -18.75
N MET A 51 9.89 11.59 -19.28
CA MET A 51 8.89 11.37 -20.33
C MET A 51 9.51 10.84 -21.61
N ARG A 52 10.70 11.31 -21.98
CA ARG A 52 11.44 10.82 -23.15
C ARG A 52 11.81 9.34 -23.02
N ILE A 53 12.34 8.93 -21.87
CA ILE A 53 12.77 7.54 -21.64
C ILE A 53 11.55 6.62 -21.51
N CYS A 54 10.58 6.99 -20.69
CA CYS A 54 9.37 6.18 -20.48
C CYS A 54 8.48 6.11 -21.73
N GLY A 55 8.42 7.18 -22.53
CA GLY A 55 7.66 7.22 -23.77
C GLY A 55 8.29 6.44 -24.92
N ALA A 56 9.59 6.17 -24.87
CA ALA A 56 10.28 5.35 -25.85
C ALA A 56 10.07 3.83 -25.66
N VAL A 57 9.55 3.41 -24.50
CA VAL A 57 9.38 2.00 -24.16
C VAL A 57 7.93 1.59 -24.39
N THR A 58 7.73 0.62 -25.28
CA THR A 58 6.44 -0.04 -25.50
C THR A 58 6.21 -1.11 -24.42
N VAL A 59 5.04 -1.11 -23.84
CA VAL A 59 4.68 -1.96 -22.69
C VAL A 59 3.95 -3.23 -23.12
N ASN A 60 3.40 -3.25 -24.34
CA ASN A 60 2.65 -4.37 -24.89
C ASN A 60 2.77 -4.44 -26.41
N ASP A 61 2.29 -5.55 -27.00
CA ASP A 61 2.31 -5.79 -28.44
C ASP A 61 1.39 -4.86 -29.26
N TYR A 62 0.58 -4.04 -28.57
CA TYR A 62 -0.33 -3.06 -29.18
C TYR A 62 0.31 -1.68 -29.37
N GLY A 63 1.60 -1.54 -29.09
CA GLY A 63 2.33 -0.30 -29.25
C GLY A 63 2.09 0.77 -28.17
N ASN A 64 1.37 0.44 -27.10
CA ASN A 64 1.16 1.38 -26.00
C ASN A 64 2.48 1.67 -25.27
N THR A 65 2.72 2.95 -24.99
CA THR A 65 3.90 3.39 -24.23
C THR A 65 3.61 3.45 -22.72
N MET A 66 4.66 3.48 -21.92
CA MET A 66 4.52 3.58 -20.46
C MET A 66 3.87 4.90 -20.00
N THR A 67 3.88 5.93 -20.84
CA THR A 67 3.31 7.25 -20.54
C THR A 67 1.85 7.40 -20.93
N GLU A 68 1.27 6.44 -21.64
CA GLU A 68 -0.12 6.49 -22.03
C GLU A 68 -1.05 6.14 -20.86
N LEU A 69 -1.90 7.11 -20.50
CA LEU A 69 -2.89 6.95 -19.43
C LEU A 69 -4.11 6.13 -19.88
N ILE A 70 -4.52 6.27 -21.13
CA ILE A 70 -5.68 5.59 -21.71
C ILE A 70 -5.19 4.56 -22.70
N ARG A 71 -5.36 3.29 -22.38
CA ARG A 71 -4.94 2.18 -23.23
C ARG A 71 -6.08 1.65 -24.07
N SER A 72 -5.75 0.97 -25.17
CA SER A 72 -6.73 0.32 -26.03
C SER A 72 -7.60 -0.68 -25.27
N ASN A 73 -8.86 -0.87 -25.71
CA ASN A 73 -9.70 -1.95 -25.17
C ASN A 73 -9.17 -3.36 -25.43
N ASN A 74 -8.25 -3.50 -26.37
CA ASN A 74 -7.61 -4.78 -26.68
C ASN A 74 -6.39 -5.07 -25.77
N ASP A 75 -6.02 -4.15 -24.88
CA ASP A 75 -4.96 -4.40 -23.88
C ASP A 75 -5.45 -5.48 -22.90
N PRO A 76 -4.72 -6.63 -22.78
CA PRO A 76 -5.15 -7.73 -21.93
C PRO A 76 -5.08 -7.39 -20.42
N ASN A 77 -4.23 -6.42 -20.04
CA ASN A 77 -3.99 -6.09 -18.65
C ASN A 77 -4.84 -4.90 -18.16
N PHE A 78 -4.95 -3.85 -18.99
CA PHE A 78 -5.61 -2.58 -18.61
C PHE A 78 -6.47 -2.01 -19.74
N PRO A 79 -7.52 -2.71 -20.20
CA PRO A 79 -8.46 -2.13 -21.17
C PRO A 79 -9.14 -0.91 -20.52
N TRP A 80 -9.19 0.24 -21.22
CA TRP A 80 -9.68 1.49 -20.61
C TRP A 80 -11.13 1.38 -20.09
N LEU A 81 -11.98 0.66 -20.80
CA LEU A 81 -13.37 0.46 -20.39
C LEU A 81 -13.48 -0.43 -19.16
N GLY A 82 -12.69 -1.50 -19.10
CA GLY A 82 -12.59 -2.39 -17.94
C GLY A 82 -12.04 -1.65 -16.72
N ALA A 83 -11.00 -0.84 -16.91
CA ALA A 83 -10.43 -0.02 -15.85
C ALA A 83 -11.44 1.00 -15.30
N LEU A 84 -12.24 1.66 -16.17
CA LEU A 84 -13.25 2.63 -15.76
C LEU A 84 -14.39 1.98 -14.95
N ILE A 85 -14.95 0.89 -15.44
CA ILE A 85 -16.04 0.18 -14.77
C ILE A 85 -15.54 -0.54 -13.52
N GLY A 86 -14.41 -1.23 -13.62
CA GLY A 86 -13.79 -1.96 -12.51
C GLY A 86 -13.41 -1.03 -11.35
N SER A 87 -12.84 0.15 -11.65
CA SER A 87 -12.50 1.12 -10.60
C SER A 87 -13.72 1.66 -9.86
N ALA A 88 -14.86 1.80 -10.56
CA ALA A 88 -16.12 2.19 -9.90
C ALA A 88 -16.59 1.09 -8.92
N ILE A 89 -16.57 -0.18 -9.33
CA ILE A 89 -16.94 -1.33 -8.49
C ILE A 89 -16.02 -1.43 -7.28
N ILE A 90 -14.70 -1.33 -7.48
CA ILE A 90 -13.71 -1.33 -6.40
C ILE A 90 -13.92 -0.13 -5.47
N GLY A 91 -14.27 1.03 -6.00
CA GLY A 91 -14.58 2.21 -5.22
C GLY A 91 -15.77 2.00 -4.29
N PHE A 92 -16.87 1.41 -4.76
CA PHE A 92 -18.03 1.07 -3.94
C PHE A 92 -17.66 0.05 -2.85
N TRP A 93 -16.94 -1.01 -3.19
CA TRP A 93 -16.46 -1.99 -2.23
C TRP A 93 -15.63 -1.30 -1.13
N TYR A 94 -14.62 -0.54 -1.52
CA TYR A 94 -13.67 0.08 -0.60
C TYR A 94 -14.32 1.08 0.37
N TRP A 95 -15.21 1.95 -0.12
CA TRP A 95 -15.79 3.02 0.69
C TRP A 95 -17.04 2.60 1.45
N CYS A 96 -17.77 1.56 0.99
CA CYS A 96 -19.08 1.22 1.53
C CYS A 96 -19.08 -0.10 2.30
N THR A 97 -18.24 -1.07 1.96
CA THR A 97 -18.33 -2.43 2.51
C THR A 97 -17.05 -2.92 3.20
N ASP A 98 -15.90 -2.32 2.90
CA ASP A 98 -14.65 -2.73 3.54
C ASP A 98 -14.63 -2.33 5.02
N GLN A 99 -14.74 -3.33 5.91
CA GLN A 99 -14.73 -3.14 7.35
C GLN A 99 -13.50 -2.37 7.84
N PHE A 100 -12.33 -2.59 7.24
CA PHE A 100 -11.09 -1.91 7.58
C PHE A 100 -11.19 -0.38 7.43
N ILE A 101 -11.91 0.10 6.42
CA ILE A 101 -12.11 1.53 6.16
C ILE A 101 -13.34 2.07 6.88
N VAL A 102 -14.48 1.37 6.77
CA VAL A 102 -15.77 1.80 7.32
C VAL A 102 -15.71 1.99 8.83
N GLN A 103 -15.08 1.09 9.57
CA GLN A 103 -14.95 1.23 11.03
C GLN A 103 -14.17 2.48 11.46
N ARG A 104 -13.20 2.96 10.65
CA ARG A 104 -12.48 4.21 10.91
C ARG A 104 -13.40 5.43 10.75
N VAL A 105 -14.23 5.41 9.73
CA VAL A 105 -15.23 6.46 9.49
C VAL A 105 -16.27 6.49 10.62
N LEU A 106 -16.78 5.31 11.00
CA LEU A 106 -17.77 5.16 12.09
C LEU A 106 -17.22 5.50 13.48
N SER A 107 -15.89 5.50 13.67
CA SER A 107 -15.25 5.92 14.91
C SER A 107 -15.22 7.44 15.12
N GLY A 108 -15.70 8.22 14.15
CA GLY A 108 -15.83 9.67 14.25
C GLY A 108 -16.78 10.10 15.36
N LYS A 109 -16.50 11.26 15.99
CA LYS A 109 -17.28 11.79 17.12
C LYS A 109 -18.76 12.03 16.77
N ASN A 110 -19.02 12.42 15.55
CA ASN A 110 -20.36 12.66 15.00
C ASN A 110 -20.34 12.52 13.48
N GLU A 111 -21.52 12.47 12.85
CA GLU A 111 -21.67 12.31 11.40
C GLU A 111 -20.99 13.42 10.60
N LYS A 112 -21.03 14.66 11.10
CA LYS A 112 -20.41 15.82 10.43
C LYS A 112 -18.88 15.67 10.34
N GLU A 113 -18.24 15.23 11.42
CA GLU A 113 -16.80 14.98 11.44
C GLU A 113 -16.41 13.75 10.62
N ALA A 114 -17.23 12.69 10.66
CA ALA A 114 -17.03 11.51 9.81
C ALA A 114 -17.07 11.89 8.31
N ARG A 115 -18.08 12.65 7.88
CA ARG A 115 -18.19 13.14 6.49
C ARG A 115 -17.00 14.01 6.08
N ARG A 116 -16.60 14.97 6.91
CA ARG A 116 -15.42 15.82 6.64
C ARG A 116 -14.14 15.01 6.53
N GLY A 117 -13.94 14.07 7.45
CA GLY A 117 -12.78 13.18 7.43
C GLY A 117 -12.73 12.32 6.17
N THR A 118 -13.87 11.79 5.71
CA THR A 118 -13.95 10.98 4.47
C THR A 118 -13.63 11.83 3.24
N ILE A 119 -14.19 13.03 3.13
CA ILE A 119 -13.92 13.94 2.02
C ILE A 119 -12.44 14.34 2.01
N PHE A 120 -11.88 14.71 3.16
CA PHE A 120 -10.46 15.05 3.29
C PHE A 120 -9.56 13.86 2.93
N GLY A 121 -9.92 12.65 3.37
CA GLY A 121 -9.23 11.42 3.01
C GLY A 121 -9.26 11.13 1.50
N ALA A 122 -10.37 11.42 0.82
CA ALA A 122 -10.49 11.30 -0.62
C ALA A 122 -9.53 12.25 -1.36
N TYR A 123 -9.42 13.51 -0.93
CA TYR A 123 -8.42 14.44 -1.49
C TYR A 123 -6.99 13.98 -1.22
N LEU A 124 -6.70 13.49 -0.02
CA LEU A 124 -5.37 12.95 0.29
C LEU A 124 -5.00 11.74 -0.57
N LYS A 125 -5.97 10.95 -1.03
CA LYS A 125 -5.73 9.82 -1.95
C LYS A 125 -5.22 10.23 -3.33
N LEU A 126 -5.32 11.47 -3.73
CA LEU A 126 -4.71 11.97 -4.97
C LEU A 126 -3.18 12.08 -4.85
N LEU A 127 -2.66 12.32 -3.64
CA LEU A 127 -1.22 12.49 -3.42
C LEU A 127 -0.37 11.26 -3.78
N PRO A 128 -0.79 10.02 -3.47
CA PRO A 128 -0.04 8.82 -3.83
C PRO A 128 0.27 8.69 -5.33
N VAL A 129 -0.57 9.20 -6.21
CA VAL A 129 -0.29 9.20 -7.65
C VAL A 129 1.01 9.95 -7.93
N PHE A 130 1.19 11.12 -7.35
CA PHE A 130 2.40 11.93 -7.53
C PHE A 130 3.58 11.41 -6.70
N LEU A 131 3.33 10.93 -5.49
CA LEU A 131 4.36 10.59 -4.53
C LEU A 131 4.87 9.15 -4.60
N PHE A 132 4.16 8.26 -5.31
CA PHE A 132 4.57 6.86 -5.46
C PHE A 132 4.65 6.42 -6.92
N LEU A 133 3.67 6.78 -7.77
CA LEU A 133 3.67 6.37 -9.17
C LEU A 133 4.81 7.07 -9.93
N ILE A 134 4.95 8.39 -9.79
CA ILE A 134 6.02 9.12 -10.48
C ILE A 134 7.42 8.66 -10.03
N PRO A 135 7.75 8.49 -8.73
CA PRO A 135 9.00 7.86 -8.32
C PRO A 135 9.21 6.45 -8.91
N GLY A 136 8.15 5.66 -9.08
CA GLY A 136 8.24 4.38 -9.79
C GLY A 136 8.72 4.55 -11.24
N MET A 137 8.15 5.51 -11.97
CA MET A 137 8.59 5.87 -13.33
C MET A 137 10.03 6.40 -13.34
N ILE A 138 10.43 7.22 -12.36
CA ILE A 138 11.81 7.70 -12.21
C ILE A 138 12.77 6.53 -12.00
N ALA A 139 12.42 5.56 -11.13
CA ALA A 139 13.26 4.38 -10.90
C ALA A 139 13.47 3.57 -12.18
N PHE A 140 12.42 3.39 -12.95
CA PHE A 140 12.49 2.74 -14.25
C PHE A 140 13.36 3.54 -15.26
N ALA A 141 13.13 4.85 -15.38
CA ALA A 141 13.89 5.71 -16.26
C ALA A 141 15.38 5.75 -15.89
N LEU A 142 15.72 5.81 -14.61
CA LEU A 142 17.09 5.68 -14.12
C LEU A 142 17.67 4.32 -14.48
N HIS A 143 16.91 3.23 -14.34
CA HIS A 143 17.37 1.91 -14.72
C HIS A 143 17.75 1.82 -16.19
N GLN A 144 16.89 2.33 -17.08
CA GLN A 144 17.17 2.38 -18.52
C GLN A 144 18.37 3.27 -18.85
N LYS A 145 18.49 4.43 -18.21
CA LYS A 145 19.59 5.35 -18.39
C LYS A 145 20.94 4.71 -17.99
N TYR A 146 21.00 4.01 -16.85
CA TYR A 146 22.22 3.34 -16.40
C TYR A 146 22.59 2.16 -17.31
N LEU A 147 21.63 1.38 -17.79
CA LEU A 147 21.89 0.32 -18.79
C LEU A 147 22.43 0.90 -20.10
N GLY A 148 21.90 2.01 -20.56
CA GLY A 148 22.33 2.69 -21.78
C GLY A 148 23.75 3.24 -21.70
N THR A 149 24.28 3.48 -20.50
CA THR A 149 25.68 3.90 -20.27
C THR A 149 26.65 2.73 -20.06
N GLY A 150 26.19 1.48 -20.22
CA GLY A 150 27.02 0.27 -20.06
C GLY A 150 27.28 -0.09 -18.59
N GLY A 151 26.57 0.52 -17.63
CA GLY A 151 26.62 0.21 -16.21
C GLY A 151 25.68 -0.91 -15.78
N GLU A 152 25.81 -1.35 -14.53
CA GLU A 152 24.78 -2.16 -13.90
C GLU A 152 23.48 -1.34 -13.77
N GLY A 153 22.33 -1.96 -14.04
CA GLY A 153 21.04 -1.29 -13.96
C GLY A 153 20.77 -0.68 -12.56
N PHE A 154 19.98 0.38 -12.51
CA PHE A 154 19.63 1.04 -11.25
C PHE A 154 18.85 0.11 -10.30
N LEU A 155 17.95 -0.72 -10.85
CA LEU A 155 17.14 -1.70 -10.11
C LEU A 155 17.85 -3.06 -10.07
N PRO A 156 17.69 -3.83 -9.00
CA PRO A 156 18.14 -5.22 -8.96
C PRO A 156 17.40 -6.05 -10.00
N MET A 157 18.08 -7.04 -10.57
CA MET A 157 17.52 -7.94 -11.56
C MET A 157 16.92 -9.18 -10.92
N LEU A 158 15.81 -9.65 -11.45
CA LEU A 158 15.21 -10.95 -11.11
C LEU A 158 15.96 -12.09 -11.82
N ALA A 159 15.77 -13.32 -11.37
CA ALA A 159 16.36 -14.51 -11.97
C ALA A 159 15.98 -14.71 -13.44
N ASN A 160 14.85 -14.17 -13.88
CA ASN A 160 14.38 -14.19 -15.28
C ASN A 160 15.01 -13.10 -16.16
N GLY A 161 15.93 -12.29 -15.64
CA GLY A 161 16.59 -11.21 -16.39
C GLY A 161 15.81 -9.91 -16.47
N ASN A 162 14.65 -9.80 -15.83
CA ASN A 162 13.87 -8.56 -15.77
C ASN A 162 14.25 -7.70 -14.56
N ALA A 163 14.05 -6.39 -14.66
CA ALA A 163 14.20 -5.50 -13.52
C ALA A 163 13.12 -5.80 -12.45
N ASN A 164 13.54 -5.86 -11.20
CA ASN A 164 12.60 -6.06 -10.08
C ASN A 164 11.84 -4.77 -9.79
N ALA A 165 10.60 -4.68 -10.27
CA ALA A 165 9.73 -3.53 -10.08
C ALA A 165 9.36 -3.32 -8.59
N ASP A 166 9.21 -4.39 -7.80
CA ASP A 166 8.89 -4.30 -6.37
C ASP A 166 10.02 -3.66 -5.55
N ALA A 167 11.25 -3.73 -6.06
CA ALA A 167 12.40 -3.08 -5.46
C ALA A 167 12.55 -1.59 -5.84
N ALA A 168 11.67 -1.02 -6.67
CA ALA A 168 11.80 0.35 -7.18
C ALA A 168 11.87 1.38 -6.03
N PHE A 169 10.85 1.42 -5.16
CA PHE A 169 10.80 2.35 -4.06
C PHE A 169 11.90 2.12 -3.00
N PRO A 170 12.16 0.89 -2.53
CA PRO A 170 13.29 0.60 -1.65
C PRO A 170 14.64 1.02 -2.25
N THR A 171 14.86 0.82 -3.54
CA THR A 171 16.11 1.19 -4.21
C THR A 171 16.27 2.71 -4.29
N LEU A 172 15.21 3.46 -4.60
CA LEU A 172 15.23 4.92 -4.55
C LEU A 172 15.58 5.42 -3.13
N VAL A 173 14.96 4.86 -2.09
CA VAL A 173 15.28 5.17 -0.69
C VAL A 173 16.75 4.87 -0.40
N ALA A 174 17.25 3.71 -0.82
CA ALA A 174 18.60 3.27 -0.53
C ALA A 174 19.67 4.09 -1.25
N LYS A 175 19.44 4.48 -2.51
CA LYS A 175 20.45 5.13 -3.37
C LYS A 175 20.38 6.65 -3.35
N LEU A 176 19.18 7.25 -3.25
CA LEU A 176 19.02 8.70 -3.38
C LEU A 176 18.98 9.46 -2.05
N LEU A 177 18.52 8.84 -0.96
CA LEU A 177 18.34 9.56 0.30
C LEU A 177 19.63 9.63 1.13
N PRO A 178 19.94 10.79 1.75
CA PRO A 178 20.99 10.89 2.76
C PRO A 178 20.66 10.04 4.00
N ALA A 179 21.70 9.63 4.75
CA ALA A 179 21.61 8.63 5.81
C ALA A 179 20.51 8.91 6.85
N GLY A 180 20.38 10.14 7.35
CA GLY A 180 19.37 10.51 8.35
C GLY A 180 17.94 10.45 7.79
N VAL A 181 17.72 10.99 6.60
CA VAL A 181 16.40 10.97 5.93
C VAL A 181 16.01 9.53 5.55
N LYS A 182 16.96 8.72 5.09
CA LYS A 182 16.78 7.31 4.78
C LYS A 182 16.22 6.54 6.00
N GLY A 183 16.84 6.72 7.18
CA GLY A 183 16.37 6.10 8.41
C GLY A 183 14.96 6.52 8.78
N LEU A 184 14.64 7.82 8.67
CA LEU A 184 13.31 8.36 8.94
C LEU A 184 12.25 7.74 8.01
N VAL A 185 12.52 7.66 6.71
CA VAL A 185 11.59 7.08 5.72
C VAL A 185 11.39 5.59 5.97
N VAL A 186 12.46 4.83 6.23
CA VAL A 186 12.37 3.39 6.54
C VAL A 186 11.54 3.16 7.82
N CYS A 187 11.78 3.94 8.87
CA CYS A 187 10.97 3.88 10.09
C CYS A 187 9.49 4.22 9.79
N GLY A 188 9.23 5.23 8.96
CA GLY A 188 7.88 5.60 8.53
C GLY A 188 7.16 4.46 7.79
N ILE A 189 7.85 3.79 6.87
CA ILE A 189 7.29 2.63 6.13
C ILE A 189 6.97 1.47 7.08
N LEU A 190 7.92 1.11 7.97
CA LEU A 190 7.71 0.04 8.94
C LEU A 190 6.55 0.36 9.88
N ALA A 191 6.47 1.60 10.35
CA ALA A 191 5.38 2.06 11.20
C ALA A 191 4.02 2.02 10.47
N ALA A 192 3.96 2.41 9.19
CA ALA A 192 2.75 2.33 8.38
C ALA A 192 2.29 0.88 8.16
N LEU A 193 3.22 -0.04 7.90
CA LEU A 193 2.94 -1.47 7.80
C LEU A 193 2.38 -2.01 9.13
N MET A 194 2.97 -1.65 10.27
CA MET A 194 2.47 -2.05 11.58
C MET A 194 1.06 -1.51 11.85
N SER A 195 0.79 -0.26 11.51
CA SER A 195 -0.53 0.36 11.68
C SER A 195 -1.60 -0.31 10.79
N SER A 196 -1.26 -0.62 9.54
CA SER A 196 -2.16 -1.30 8.62
C SER A 196 -2.49 -2.71 9.09
N LEU A 197 -1.48 -3.49 9.51
CA LEU A 197 -1.68 -4.83 10.06
C LEU A 197 -2.51 -4.79 11.35
N ALA A 198 -2.23 -3.85 12.26
CA ALA A 198 -3.00 -3.69 13.49
C ALA A 198 -4.48 -3.39 13.21
N SER A 199 -4.78 -2.54 12.22
CA SER A 199 -6.14 -2.26 11.80
C SER A 199 -6.82 -3.49 11.20
N LEU A 200 -6.12 -4.24 10.35
CA LEU A 200 -6.64 -5.45 9.72
C LEU A 200 -6.99 -6.52 10.76
N PHE A 201 -6.09 -6.75 11.71
CA PHE A 201 -6.31 -7.69 12.80
C PHE A 201 -7.50 -7.28 13.67
N ASN A 202 -7.61 -5.98 13.99
CA ASN A 202 -8.73 -5.47 14.77
C ASN A 202 -10.06 -5.62 14.02
N SER A 203 -10.10 -5.35 12.71
CA SER A 203 -11.30 -5.53 11.88
C SER A 203 -11.73 -6.99 11.83
N SER A 204 -10.79 -7.89 11.56
CA SER A 204 -11.07 -9.32 11.49
C SER A 204 -11.54 -9.90 12.84
N ALA A 205 -10.90 -9.47 13.93
CA ALA A 205 -11.30 -9.87 15.27
C ALA A 205 -12.70 -9.34 15.64
N MET A 206 -13.04 -8.12 15.21
CA MET A 206 -14.37 -7.53 15.43
C MET A 206 -15.45 -8.31 14.66
N LEU A 207 -15.23 -8.61 13.38
CA LEU A 207 -16.13 -9.43 12.57
C LEU A 207 -16.36 -10.80 13.22
N PHE A 208 -15.29 -11.48 13.62
CA PHE A 208 -15.42 -12.76 14.31
C PHE A 208 -16.22 -12.64 15.62
N THR A 209 -15.95 -11.61 16.42
CA THR A 209 -16.57 -11.46 17.74
C THR A 209 -18.04 -11.06 17.63
N ILE A 210 -18.38 -10.12 16.75
CA ILE A 210 -19.73 -9.57 16.65
C ILE A 210 -20.62 -10.44 15.76
N ASP A 211 -20.15 -10.76 14.54
CA ASP A 211 -20.99 -11.42 13.55
C ASP A 211 -21.05 -12.93 13.76
N PHE A 212 -19.98 -13.52 14.30
CA PHE A 212 -19.94 -14.96 14.53
C PHE A 212 -20.25 -15.30 15.99
N TYR A 213 -19.41 -14.92 16.95
CA TYR A 213 -19.54 -15.36 18.33
C TYR A 213 -20.81 -14.85 19.03
N LYS A 214 -21.11 -13.53 18.91
CA LYS A 214 -22.28 -12.92 19.54
C LYS A 214 -23.59 -13.48 18.98
N ARG A 215 -23.60 -13.90 17.71
CA ARG A 215 -24.77 -14.54 17.09
C ARG A 215 -25.13 -15.88 17.74
N PHE A 216 -24.13 -16.66 18.16
CA PHE A 216 -24.34 -17.93 18.86
C PHE A 216 -24.59 -17.76 20.38
N LYS A 217 -24.08 -16.67 20.97
CA LYS A 217 -24.21 -16.34 22.39
C LYS A 217 -24.64 -14.88 22.60
N PRO A 218 -25.89 -14.52 22.30
CA PRO A 218 -26.35 -13.13 22.30
C PRO A 218 -26.31 -12.47 23.69
N ASN A 219 -26.42 -13.22 24.77
CA ASN A 219 -26.43 -12.70 26.15
C ASN A 219 -25.02 -12.58 26.76
N THR A 220 -23.97 -12.54 25.95
CA THR A 220 -22.58 -12.38 26.43
C THR A 220 -22.34 -10.94 26.87
N SER A 221 -21.75 -10.75 28.06
CA SER A 221 -21.39 -9.41 28.54
C SER A 221 -20.31 -8.76 27.66
N GLU A 222 -20.35 -7.43 27.55
CA GLU A 222 -19.39 -6.67 26.72
C GLU A 222 -17.94 -6.93 27.13
N LYS A 223 -17.66 -7.02 28.43
CA LYS A 223 -16.32 -7.33 28.95
C LYS A 223 -15.79 -8.68 28.46
N LYS A 224 -16.67 -9.68 28.34
CA LYS A 224 -16.31 -10.99 27.79
C LYS A 224 -16.12 -10.94 26.27
N LEU A 225 -16.92 -10.14 25.55
CA LEU A 225 -16.74 -9.92 24.11
C LEU A 225 -15.39 -9.29 23.79
N VAL A 226 -14.94 -8.33 24.59
CA VAL A 226 -13.60 -7.74 24.44
C VAL A 226 -12.50 -8.80 24.59
N GLY A 227 -12.59 -9.66 25.62
CA GLY A 227 -11.62 -10.75 25.81
C GLY A 227 -11.60 -11.75 24.64
N ILE A 228 -12.78 -12.07 24.09
CA ILE A 228 -12.88 -12.93 22.91
C ILE A 228 -12.26 -12.26 21.69
N GLY A 229 -12.49 -10.96 21.50
CA GLY A 229 -11.85 -10.19 20.43
C GLY A 229 -10.31 -10.19 20.52
N GLN A 230 -9.78 -10.05 21.74
CA GLN A 230 -8.34 -10.16 21.98
C GLN A 230 -7.79 -11.55 21.64
N MET A 231 -8.48 -12.60 22.05
CA MET A 231 -8.09 -13.99 21.69
C MET A 231 -8.18 -14.23 20.18
N ALA A 232 -9.23 -13.72 19.53
CA ALA A 232 -9.39 -13.81 18.07
C ALA A 232 -8.24 -13.09 17.36
N THR A 233 -7.83 -11.90 17.84
CA THR A 233 -6.66 -11.18 17.30
C THR A 233 -5.40 -12.03 17.37
N VAL A 234 -5.12 -12.65 18.52
CA VAL A 234 -3.96 -13.53 18.69
C VAL A 234 -4.01 -14.71 17.71
N ALA A 235 -5.17 -15.37 17.60
CA ALA A 235 -5.35 -16.51 16.69
C ALA A 235 -5.12 -16.10 15.22
N ILE A 236 -5.68 -14.95 14.79
CA ILE A 236 -5.50 -14.44 13.42
C ILE A 236 -4.03 -14.10 13.14
N VAL A 237 -3.31 -13.51 14.09
CA VAL A 237 -1.88 -13.24 13.95
C VAL A 237 -1.07 -14.53 13.78
N ILE A 238 -1.35 -15.55 14.60
CA ILE A 238 -0.69 -16.85 14.50
C ILE A 238 -0.95 -17.48 13.14
N LEU A 239 -2.21 -17.49 12.67
CA LEU A 239 -2.57 -17.98 11.34
C LEU A 239 -1.86 -17.20 10.23
N GLY A 240 -1.76 -15.87 10.34
CA GLY A 240 -1.03 -15.03 9.40
C GLY A 240 0.46 -15.36 9.35
N ILE A 241 1.10 -15.65 10.50
CA ILE A 241 2.50 -16.07 10.55
C ILE A 241 2.69 -17.44 9.91
N LEU A 242 1.81 -18.38 10.19
CA LEU A 242 1.84 -19.72 9.59
C LEU A 242 1.58 -19.70 8.08
N TRP A 243 0.88 -18.68 7.59
CA TRP A 243 0.61 -18.50 6.16
C TRP A 243 1.81 -17.99 5.35
N ILE A 244 2.80 -17.34 5.99
CA ILE A 244 3.98 -16.79 5.31
C ILE A 244 4.74 -17.80 4.46
N PRO A 245 5.07 -19.02 4.93
CA PRO A 245 5.75 -20.02 4.10
C PRO A 245 4.94 -20.42 2.86
N ILE A 246 3.62 -20.54 3.01
CA ILE A 246 2.70 -20.89 1.92
C ILE A 246 2.71 -19.77 0.86
N MET A 247 2.62 -18.49 1.28
CA MET A 247 2.70 -17.36 0.36
C MET A 247 4.02 -17.28 -0.40
N ARG A 248 5.13 -17.66 0.22
CA ARG A 248 6.44 -17.70 -0.46
C ARG A 248 6.51 -18.76 -1.55
N SER A 249 5.81 -19.89 -1.38
CA SER A 249 5.78 -20.98 -2.36
C SER A 249 4.78 -20.74 -3.50
N VAL A 250 3.78 -19.87 -3.29
CA VAL A 250 2.68 -19.60 -4.24
C VAL A 250 2.78 -18.18 -4.82
N GLY A 251 3.70 -17.35 -4.29
CA GLY A 251 3.75 -15.91 -4.48
C GLY A 251 3.67 -15.45 -5.94
N ASP A 252 4.43 -16.07 -6.83
CA ASP A 252 4.46 -15.70 -8.25
C ASP A 252 3.13 -16.02 -8.96
N VAL A 253 2.49 -17.12 -8.57
CA VAL A 253 1.22 -17.56 -9.17
C VAL A 253 0.05 -16.72 -8.63
N LEU A 254 0.02 -16.46 -7.32
CA LEU A 254 -1.05 -15.70 -6.69
C LEU A 254 -1.06 -14.24 -7.17
N TYR A 255 0.11 -13.62 -7.34
CA TYR A 255 0.23 -12.26 -7.84
C TYR A 255 -0.31 -12.13 -9.26
N THR A 256 -0.06 -13.12 -10.10
CA THR A 256 -0.59 -13.20 -11.47
C THR A 256 -2.12 -13.35 -11.50
N TYR A 257 -2.71 -14.03 -10.51
CA TYR A 257 -4.17 -14.19 -10.43
C TYR A 257 -4.89 -13.00 -9.77
N LEU A 258 -4.17 -12.13 -9.03
CA LEU A 258 -4.74 -10.96 -8.39
C LEU A 258 -4.65 -9.68 -9.23
N GLN A 259 -3.91 -9.71 -10.33
CA GLN A 259 -3.88 -8.69 -11.36
C GLN A 259 -5.02 -8.89 -12.36
#